data_819718fdb10f7c278557cafd6cb1f83e
#
_entry.id   819718fdb10f7c278557cafd6cb1f83e
#
_cell.length_a   1.000
_cell.length_b   1.000
_cell.length_c   1.000
_cell.angle_alpha   90.00
_cell.angle_beta   90.00
_cell.angle_gamma   90.00
#
_symmetry.space_group_name_H-M   'P 1'
#
loop_
_entity.id
_entity.type
_entity.pdbx_description
1 polymer ?
#
loop_
_entity_poly.entity_id
_entity_poly.type
_entity_poly.pdbx_seq_one_letter_code
_entity_poly.pdbx_strand_id
1 'polypeptide(L)'
;MCTFDDTEDFDFESFVQAKLECIKAAPTNNSDQSYSPSGRLSGLQAPAAMALLQDKRKTESHMNNCNSKTTAFDMFAEEFEVELHHAPGTMAIGAMASENHSLTDNWDDAEGYYRVRIGEVLDKRYTVYGYTGHGVFSNVVRARDSARGNLEVAVKIIRNNDVMHKSGLKELEVLKKLNDADPHDRFHCLRLYRHFFHKNHLCMVFELMSLNLREVLKKYGRNIGLHIAAIRSYTQQLLLALKLMRKCGILHADIKPDNILVNESKILLKLSDFGSASTVQDNDITPYLVSRFYRAPEIILGVPYDYNVDLWSTSVTLFELHTGKIMFPGKTNNEMLRLMMEVKGRMPGRVIRRGMFRTQHFDEQCNFIHHEVDKVTQKDKTTVIRNLQPTRDLMKDLVGQSKLSEPILRKVTQFRDLLERTLMLDPTRRISLNEALQHPFITERMSANTESNKQQQQQQPPPPQ
;
A
#
# COMPACT_ATOMS: atom_id res chain seq x y z
N MET A 1 1.32 20.66 -26.46
CA MET A 1 0.60 19.58 -27.15
C MET A 1 1.63 18.50 -27.40
N CYS A 2 1.86 17.62 -26.46
CA CYS A 2 2.74 16.45 -26.61
C CYS A 2 1.82 15.24 -26.61
N THR A 3 1.57 14.70 -27.78
CA THR A 3 0.97 13.40 -28.01
C THR A 3 2.01 12.37 -27.61
N PHE A 4 1.84 11.71 -26.48
CA PHE A 4 2.63 10.55 -26.10
C PHE A 4 1.93 9.30 -26.63
N ASP A 5 2.45 8.80 -27.73
CA ASP A 5 2.16 7.46 -28.24
C ASP A 5 3.21 6.53 -27.61
N ASP A 6 2.91 5.99 -26.42
CA ASP A 6 3.77 5.06 -25.68
C ASP A 6 3.15 3.65 -25.71
N THR A 7 3.03 3.07 -26.90
CA THR A 7 2.80 1.63 -27.10
C THR A 7 4.07 0.95 -27.59
N GLU A 8 5.18 1.09 -26.87
CA GLU A 8 6.28 0.12 -26.99
C GLU A 8 6.03 -1.00 -25.99
N ASP A 9 5.96 -2.23 -26.47
CA ASP A 9 5.72 -3.46 -25.75
C ASP A 9 6.63 -3.59 -24.53
N PHE A 10 6.14 -3.11 -23.37
CA PHE A 10 6.76 -3.33 -22.07
C PHE A 10 6.35 -4.74 -21.61
N ASP A 11 7.19 -5.73 -21.91
CA ASP A 11 6.99 -7.08 -21.38
C ASP A 11 7.42 -7.15 -19.92
N PHE A 12 6.43 -7.11 -19.03
CA PHE A 12 6.62 -7.17 -17.59
C PHE A 12 7.29 -8.48 -17.15
N GLU A 13 7.01 -9.61 -17.80
CA GLU A 13 7.58 -10.92 -17.45
C GLU A 13 9.06 -10.98 -17.82
N SER A 14 9.45 -10.46 -18.97
CA SER A 14 10.87 -10.30 -19.36
C SER A 14 11.63 -9.40 -18.39
N PHE A 15 11.02 -8.32 -17.89
CA PHE A 15 11.64 -7.45 -16.89
C PHE A 15 11.84 -8.10 -15.53
N VAL A 16 10.90 -8.93 -15.09
CA VAL A 16 11.05 -9.73 -13.87
C VAL A 16 12.14 -10.78 -14.04
N GLN A 17 12.19 -11.44 -15.19
CA GLN A 17 13.18 -12.45 -15.52
C GLN A 17 14.59 -11.86 -15.54
N ALA A 18 14.79 -10.70 -16.17
CA ALA A 18 16.08 -10.01 -16.20
C ALA A 18 16.63 -9.68 -14.81
N LYS A 19 15.76 -9.28 -13.86
CA LYS A 19 16.18 -9.02 -12.47
C LYS A 19 16.58 -10.31 -11.75
N LEU A 20 15.89 -11.42 -12.00
CA LEU A 20 16.23 -12.73 -11.45
C LEU A 20 17.55 -13.28 -11.99
N GLU A 21 17.85 -13.03 -13.26
CA GLU A 21 19.12 -13.44 -13.90
C GLU A 21 20.32 -12.65 -13.35
N CYS A 22 20.17 -11.34 -13.14
CA CYS A 22 21.22 -10.52 -12.50
C CYS A 22 21.60 -11.02 -11.10
N ILE A 23 20.64 -11.62 -10.35
CA ILE A 23 20.88 -12.15 -9.01
C ILE A 23 21.53 -13.54 -9.07
N LYS A 24 21.15 -14.38 -10.03
CA LYS A 24 21.78 -15.70 -10.24
C LYS A 24 23.24 -15.62 -10.70
N ALA A 25 23.61 -14.50 -11.38
CA ALA A 25 24.95 -14.27 -11.85
C ALA A 25 25.92 -13.73 -10.77
N ALA A 26 25.43 -13.44 -9.55
CA ALA A 26 26.29 -13.04 -8.45
C ALA A 26 27.08 -14.27 -7.92
N PRO A 27 28.44 -14.22 -7.83
CA PRO A 27 29.22 -15.33 -7.32
C PRO A 27 28.86 -15.62 -5.86
N THR A 28 28.42 -16.83 -5.57
CA THR A 28 28.26 -17.34 -4.19
C THR A 28 29.66 -17.50 -3.59
N ASN A 29 30.04 -16.58 -2.72
CA ASN A 29 31.18 -16.80 -1.84
C ASN A 29 30.78 -17.83 -0.77
N ASN A 30 30.97 -19.09 -1.10
CA ASN A 30 31.01 -20.16 -0.11
C ASN A 30 32.36 -20.10 0.61
N SER A 31 32.38 -19.54 1.77
CA SER A 31 33.38 -19.81 2.79
C SER A 31 32.67 -20.41 4.01
N ASP A 32 32.19 -21.63 3.85
CA ASP A 32 31.82 -22.48 4.95
C ASP A 32 33.08 -23.15 5.49
N GLN A 33 33.59 -22.62 6.56
CA GLN A 33 34.45 -23.38 7.47
C GLN A 33 33.56 -24.24 8.35
N SER A 34 33.65 -25.54 8.09
CA SER A 34 33.11 -26.63 8.87
C SER A 34 33.53 -26.54 10.34
N TYR A 35 32.55 -26.44 11.25
CA TYR A 35 32.72 -26.87 12.64
C TYR A 35 31.67 -27.94 12.93
N SER A 36 32.16 -29.19 13.03
CA SER A 36 31.38 -30.29 13.60
C SER A 36 31.54 -30.24 15.15
N PRO A 37 30.46 -30.40 15.89
CA PRO A 37 30.53 -31.00 17.21
C PRO A 37 29.89 -32.39 17.20
N SER A 38 30.71 -33.39 17.32
CA SER A 38 30.32 -34.70 17.86
C SER A 38 30.04 -34.58 19.36
N GLY A 39 28.86 -35.02 19.77
CA GLY A 39 28.51 -35.08 21.20
C GLY A 39 27.11 -35.62 21.40
N ARG A 40 26.98 -36.95 21.40
CA ARG A 40 25.81 -37.65 21.96
C ARG A 40 25.63 -37.27 23.43
N LEU A 41 24.40 -37.00 23.86
CA LEU A 41 23.86 -37.62 25.08
C LEU A 41 22.34 -37.58 25.08
N SER A 42 21.83 -38.74 25.41
CA SER A 42 20.51 -39.26 25.58
C SER A 42 19.61 -38.55 26.61
N GLY A 43 18.32 -38.51 26.31
CA GLY A 43 17.26 -38.86 27.26
C GLY A 43 16.78 -37.77 28.21
N LEU A 44 15.55 -37.36 28.07
CA LEU A 44 14.53 -37.58 29.10
C LEU A 44 13.19 -36.88 28.68
N GLN A 45 12.18 -37.62 29.00
CA GLN A 45 10.74 -37.47 28.76
C GLN A 45 10.12 -36.20 29.27
N ALA A 46 9.05 -35.77 28.60
CA ALA A 46 7.98 -34.93 29.14
C ALA A 46 7.28 -35.59 30.35
N PRO A 47 6.58 -34.82 31.19
CA PRO A 47 5.13 -34.90 31.16
C PRO A 47 4.40 -33.54 31.32
N ALA A 48 3.34 -33.40 30.62
CA ALA A 48 1.95 -33.10 30.94
C ALA A 48 1.61 -32.60 32.34
N ALA A 49 0.84 -31.48 32.36
CA ALA A 49 -0.26 -31.17 33.29
C ALA A 49 -1.03 -29.98 32.74
N MET A 50 -2.03 -30.22 32.26
CA MET A 50 -3.50 -30.17 32.35
C MET A 50 -4.02 -29.80 33.75
N ALA A 51 -5.10 -28.99 33.68
CA ALA A 51 -6.10 -28.62 34.70
C ALA A 51 -5.82 -27.38 35.55
N LEU A 52 -6.65 -26.38 35.45
CA LEU A 52 -7.90 -26.26 36.23
C LEU A 52 -8.76 -25.09 35.76
N LEU A 53 -9.93 -25.44 35.26
CA LEU A 53 -11.14 -24.62 35.22
C LEU A 53 -11.72 -24.48 36.63
N GLN A 54 -12.46 -23.39 36.81
CA GLN A 54 -13.62 -23.16 37.68
C GLN A 54 -13.47 -21.92 38.56
N ASP A 55 -14.24 -20.94 38.25
CA ASP A 55 -15.59 -20.64 38.74
C ASP A 55 -15.58 -19.70 39.94
N LYS A 56 -16.21 -18.54 39.78
CA LYS A 56 -17.23 -18.04 40.71
C LYS A 56 -17.86 -16.74 40.20
N ARG A 57 -19.15 -16.89 39.90
CA ARG A 57 -20.15 -15.81 39.91
C ARG A 57 -20.37 -15.31 41.33
N LYS A 58 -20.65 -14.01 41.47
CA LYS A 58 -21.73 -13.35 42.23
C LYS A 58 -21.38 -11.90 42.46
N THR A 59 -22.20 -11.06 42.06
CA THR A 59 -23.43 -10.37 42.44
C THR A 59 -23.24 -8.92 42.85
N GLU A 60 -24.01 -8.09 42.14
CA GLU A 60 -24.83 -6.94 42.57
C GLU A 60 -24.16 -5.68 43.10
N SER A 61 -24.39 -4.65 42.44
CA SER A 61 -25.37 -3.55 42.42
C SER A 61 -24.78 -2.21 42.90
N HIS A 62 -24.97 -1.23 42.19
CA HIS A 62 -25.59 0.06 42.37
C HIS A 62 -24.98 1.24 41.59
N MET A 63 -25.84 1.76 40.71
CA MET A 63 -26.15 3.18 40.44
C MET A 63 -25.06 4.16 39.97
N ASN A 64 -25.32 4.60 38.73
CA ASN A 64 -25.32 5.99 38.26
C ASN A 64 -24.05 6.81 38.34
N ASN A 65 -23.43 7.01 37.16
CA ASN A 65 -23.31 8.36 36.65
C ASN A 65 -23.04 8.36 35.15
N CYS A 66 -23.90 9.04 34.40
CA CYS A 66 -23.71 9.38 32.99
C CYS A 66 -22.48 10.26 32.84
N ASN A 67 -21.50 9.77 32.09
CA ASN A 67 -20.59 10.62 31.34
C ASN A 67 -20.33 9.92 30.01
N SER A 68 -20.94 10.45 28.98
CA SER A 68 -20.73 10.12 27.58
C SER A 68 -19.30 10.46 27.21
N LYS A 69 -18.39 9.50 27.32
CA LYS A 69 -17.14 9.51 26.55
C LYS A 69 -17.43 8.73 25.28
N THR A 70 -17.66 9.44 24.21
CA THR A 70 -17.52 8.92 22.85
C THR A 70 -16.09 8.42 22.71
N THR A 71 -15.90 7.13 22.89
CA THR A 71 -14.69 6.45 22.45
C THR A 71 -14.68 6.53 20.93
N ALA A 72 -13.83 7.39 20.39
CA ALA A 72 -13.51 7.38 18.99
C ALA A 72 -12.98 5.98 18.65
N PHE A 73 -13.73 5.28 17.81
CA PHE A 73 -13.32 3.97 17.27
C PHE A 73 -12.07 4.19 16.45
N ASP A 74 -10.93 3.67 16.90
CA ASP A 74 -9.65 3.78 16.19
C ASP A 74 -9.69 2.88 14.97
N MET A 75 -10.04 3.46 13.83
CA MET A 75 -10.17 2.81 12.52
C MET A 75 -8.81 2.37 11.94
N PHE A 76 -7.70 2.63 12.66
CA PHE A 76 -6.33 2.38 12.24
C PHE A 76 -5.52 1.55 13.24
N ALA A 77 -6.18 0.96 14.24
CA ALA A 77 -5.53 0.02 15.14
C ALA A 77 -5.23 -1.28 14.38
N GLU A 78 -3.96 -1.52 14.15
CA GLU A 78 -3.47 -2.77 13.60
C GLU A 78 -3.31 -3.79 14.73
N GLU A 79 -4.19 -4.77 14.74
CA GLU A 79 -3.90 -6.14 15.16
C GLU A 79 -5.10 -7.02 14.77
N PHE A 80 -5.03 -7.52 13.52
CA PHE A 80 -5.70 -8.73 13.14
C PHE A 80 -4.71 -9.59 12.38
N GLU A 81 -4.07 -10.52 13.09
CA GLU A 81 -3.54 -11.73 12.47
C GLU A 81 -4.74 -12.52 11.93
N VAL A 82 -4.96 -12.41 10.61
CA VAL A 82 -5.90 -13.29 9.93
C VAL A 82 -5.19 -14.62 9.72
N GLU A 83 -5.44 -15.57 10.62
CA GLU A 83 -5.21 -16.99 10.31
C GLU A 83 -6.01 -17.35 9.06
N LEU A 84 -5.28 -17.77 8.02
CA LEU A 84 -5.86 -18.34 6.80
C LEU A 84 -6.51 -19.69 7.17
N HIS A 85 -7.77 -19.70 7.51
CA HIS A 85 -8.55 -20.92 7.50
C HIS A 85 -8.93 -21.29 6.07
N HIS A 86 -8.52 -22.49 5.71
CA HIS A 86 -8.79 -23.21 4.47
C HIS A 86 -10.28 -23.16 4.08
N ALA A 87 -10.52 -22.99 2.79
CA ALA A 87 -11.84 -23.10 2.18
C ALA A 87 -12.46 -24.47 2.47
N PRO A 88 -13.73 -24.55 2.87
CA PRO A 88 -14.45 -25.82 2.88
C PRO A 88 -14.87 -26.19 1.48
N GLY A 89 -14.74 -27.48 1.21
CA GLY A 89 -14.95 -28.11 -0.07
C GLY A 89 -16.36 -27.96 -0.65
N THR A 90 -16.35 -28.17 -1.93
CA THR A 90 -17.49 -28.46 -2.83
C THR A 90 -18.54 -29.31 -2.16
N MET A 91 -19.74 -28.77 -1.98
CA MET A 91 -20.93 -29.55 -1.67
C MET A 91 -21.89 -29.54 -2.83
N ALA A 92 -22.40 -30.73 -3.08
CA ALA A 92 -23.19 -31.17 -4.21
C ALA A 92 -24.51 -30.41 -4.39
N ILE A 93 -24.91 -30.34 -5.66
CA ILE A 93 -26.24 -29.99 -6.19
C ILE A 93 -27.27 -30.97 -5.62
N GLY A 94 -28.33 -30.42 -5.04
CA GLY A 94 -29.54 -31.16 -4.84
C GLY A 94 -30.30 -30.81 -3.55
N ALA A 95 -31.26 -29.91 -3.64
CA ALA A 95 -32.60 -30.00 -3.07
C ALA A 95 -33.31 -28.63 -3.23
N MET A 96 -34.42 -28.62 -3.95
CA MET A 96 -35.40 -27.53 -3.89
C MET A 96 -35.86 -27.39 -2.44
N ALA A 97 -35.41 -26.36 -1.75
CA ALA A 97 -35.96 -25.99 -0.46
C ALA A 97 -37.04 -24.94 -0.70
N SER A 98 -38.24 -25.26 -0.25
CA SER A 98 -39.41 -24.37 -0.15
C SER A 98 -38.98 -23.04 0.49
N GLU A 99 -39.26 -21.93 -0.16
CA GLU A 99 -39.06 -20.59 0.37
C GLU A 99 -39.89 -20.39 1.63
N ASN A 100 -39.20 -20.36 2.76
CA ASN A 100 -39.80 -20.06 4.04
C ASN A 100 -39.89 -18.52 4.15
N HIS A 101 -41.07 -17.96 3.98
CA HIS A 101 -41.36 -16.51 3.99
C HIS A 101 -41.00 -15.78 5.31
N SER A 102 -40.62 -16.49 6.35
CA SER A 102 -40.12 -15.92 7.61
C SER A 102 -38.60 -15.65 7.64
N LEU A 103 -37.88 -15.92 6.54
CA LEU A 103 -36.43 -15.70 6.38
C LEU A 103 -36.09 -14.58 5.39
N THR A 104 -37.00 -13.64 5.17
CA THR A 104 -36.95 -12.68 4.06
C THR A 104 -35.88 -11.59 4.17
N ASP A 105 -35.15 -11.45 5.30
CA ASP A 105 -34.16 -10.36 5.49
C ASP A 105 -32.74 -10.83 5.82
N ASN A 106 -32.34 -12.04 5.45
CA ASN A 106 -31.01 -12.58 5.74
C ASN A 106 -30.03 -12.38 4.58
N TRP A 107 -30.00 -11.16 4.01
CA TRP A 107 -29.07 -10.79 2.94
C TRP A 107 -27.69 -10.44 3.48
N ASP A 108 -27.61 -10.11 4.77
CA ASP A 108 -26.40 -9.68 5.44
C ASP A 108 -25.88 -10.80 6.37
N ASP A 109 -24.58 -10.80 6.59
CA ASP A 109 -23.99 -11.53 7.69
C ASP A 109 -24.11 -10.73 9.02
N ALA A 110 -23.61 -11.31 10.10
CA ALA A 110 -23.66 -10.67 11.43
C ALA A 110 -22.90 -9.35 11.50
N GLU A 111 -21.98 -9.12 10.57
CA GLU A 111 -21.16 -7.91 10.49
C GLU A 111 -21.70 -6.87 9.50
N GLY A 112 -22.79 -7.18 8.78
CA GLY A 112 -23.45 -6.31 7.80
C GLY A 112 -22.86 -6.38 6.40
N TYR A 113 -22.09 -7.42 6.07
CA TYR A 113 -21.66 -7.65 4.70
C TYR A 113 -22.73 -8.36 3.90
N TYR A 114 -22.94 -7.90 2.67
CA TYR A 114 -23.83 -8.57 1.73
C TYR A 114 -23.33 -9.97 1.40
N ARG A 115 -24.20 -10.98 1.54
CA ARG A 115 -23.92 -12.38 1.20
C ARG A 115 -24.03 -12.59 -0.31
N VAL A 116 -22.94 -12.34 -1.00
CA VAL A 116 -22.84 -12.46 -2.46
C VAL A 116 -23.04 -13.91 -2.91
N ARG A 117 -23.82 -14.11 -3.98
CA ARG A 117 -24.01 -15.40 -4.66
C ARG A 117 -23.48 -15.34 -6.07
N ILE A 118 -22.69 -16.32 -6.49
CA ILE A 118 -22.26 -16.45 -7.89
C ILE A 118 -23.51 -16.77 -8.75
N GLY A 119 -23.66 -16.08 -9.87
CA GLY A 119 -24.79 -16.19 -10.77
C GLY A 119 -25.95 -15.23 -10.45
N GLU A 120 -25.95 -14.56 -9.30
CA GLU A 120 -26.98 -13.55 -9.03
C GLU A 120 -26.83 -12.31 -9.92
N VAL A 121 -27.95 -11.61 -10.12
CA VAL A 121 -28.01 -10.40 -10.94
C VAL A 121 -28.29 -9.20 -10.04
N LEU A 122 -27.30 -8.35 -9.83
CA LEU A 122 -27.42 -7.09 -9.10
C LEU A 122 -28.05 -6.03 -10.01
N ASP A 123 -28.99 -5.23 -9.47
CA ASP A 123 -29.70 -4.15 -10.19
C ASP A 123 -30.27 -4.57 -11.57
N LYS A 124 -30.72 -5.82 -11.69
CA LYS A 124 -31.22 -6.42 -12.95
C LYS A 124 -30.29 -6.29 -14.15
N ARG A 125 -28.99 -6.07 -13.90
CA ARG A 125 -28.01 -5.72 -14.93
C ARG A 125 -26.67 -6.42 -14.77
N TYR A 126 -26.16 -6.56 -13.56
CA TYR A 126 -24.80 -7.04 -13.30
C TYR A 126 -24.82 -8.49 -12.83
N THR A 127 -24.46 -9.43 -13.70
CA THR A 127 -24.38 -10.85 -13.36
C THR A 127 -23.04 -11.13 -12.68
N VAL A 128 -23.08 -11.51 -11.41
CA VAL A 128 -21.89 -11.84 -10.62
C VAL A 128 -21.31 -13.18 -11.08
N TYR A 129 -20.01 -13.21 -11.43
CA TYR A 129 -19.33 -14.44 -11.84
C TYR A 129 -18.08 -14.76 -11.00
N GLY A 130 -17.65 -13.87 -10.15
CA GLY A 130 -16.46 -14.07 -9.34
C GLY A 130 -16.39 -13.16 -8.13
N TYR A 131 -15.54 -13.54 -7.21
CA TYR A 131 -15.22 -12.79 -5.99
C TYR A 131 -13.80 -12.24 -6.12
N THR A 132 -13.59 -10.97 -5.82
CA THR A 132 -12.25 -10.35 -5.94
C THR A 132 -11.62 -10.16 -4.58
N GLY A 133 -12.39 -9.69 -3.58
CA GLY A 133 -11.82 -9.40 -2.28
C GLY A 133 -12.87 -9.05 -1.22
N HIS A 134 -12.42 -9.14 0.02
CA HIS A 134 -13.14 -8.76 1.22
C HIS A 134 -12.27 -7.77 1.99
N GLY A 135 -12.79 -6.60 2.26
CA GLY A 135 -12.13 -5.55 3.01
C GLY A 135 -12.97 -5.10 4.19
N VAL A 136 -12.39 -4.31 5.09
CA VAL A 136 -13.09 -3.79 6.28
C VAL A 136 -14.38 -3.04 5.92
N PHE A 137 -14.43 -2.38 4.78
CA PHE A 137 -15.53 -1.49 4.37
C PHE A 137 -16.56 -2.16 3.45
N SER A 138 -16.16 -3.21 2.72
CA SER A 138 -16.96 -3.70 1.60
C SER A 138 -16.50 -5.06 1.07
N ASN A 139 -17.38 -5.70 0.32
CA ASN A 139 -17.05 -6.80 -0.58
C ASN A 139 -16.85 -6.28 -2.00
N VAL A 140 -15.92 -6.85 -2.76
CA VAL A 140 -15.71 -6.54 -4.16
C VAL A 140 -15.90 -7.81 -5.00
N VAL A 141 -16.80 -7.73 -5.97
CA VAL A 141 -17.14 -8.84 -6.85
C VAL A 141 -16.86 -8.50 -8.31
N ARG A 142 -16.63 -9.52 -9.13
CA ARG A 142 -16.56 -9.43 -10.59
C ARG A 142 -17.93 -9.69 -11.17
N ALA A 143 -18.38 -8.82 -12.05
CA ALA A 143 -19.68 -8.96 -12.70
C ALA A 143 -19.61 -8.63 -14.20
N ARG A 144 -20.60 -9.12 -14.96
CA ARG A 144 -20.78 -8.79 -16.37
C ARG A 144 -21.94 -7.83 -16.52
N ASP A 145 -21.69 -6.72 -17.21
CA ASP A 145 -22.67 -5.67 -17.48
C ASP A 145 -23.47 -6.01 -18.74
N SER A 146 -24.68 -6.54 -18.58
CA SER A 146 -25.55 -6.92 -19.70
C SER A 146 -25.94 -5.75 -20.60
N ALA A 147 -26.00 -4.52 -20.09
CA ALA A 147 -26.33 -3.33 -20.87
C ALA A 147 -25.13 -2.79 -21.70
N ARG A 148 -23.93 -3.34 -21.50
CA ARG A 148 -22.71 -2.97 -22.25
C ARG A 148 -22.05 -4.18 -22.90
N GLY A 149 -22.84 -5.07 -23.51
CA GLY A 149 -22.29 -6.22 -24.24
C GLY A 149 -21.52 -7.20 -23.35
N ASN A 150 -21.93 -7.37 -22.09
CA ASN A 150 -21.27 -8.20 -21.09
C ASN A 150 -19.85 -7.74 -20.72
N LEU A 151 -19.59 -6.41 -20.78
CA LEU A 151 -18.36 -5.83 -20.31
C LEU A 151 -18.10 -6.29 -18.86
N GLU A 152 -16.90 -6.76 -18.60
CA GLU A 152 -16.49 -7.15 -17.24
C GLU A 152 -16.21 -5.92 -16.39
N VAL A 153 -16.76 -5.92 -15.17
CA VAL A 153 -16.68 -4.81 -14.21
C VAL A 153 -16.42 -5.33 -12.80
N ALA A 154 -15.89 -4.47 -11.95
CA ALA A 154 -15.83 -4.70 -10.51
C ALA A 154 -16.99 -3.96 -9.82
N VAL A 155 -17.68 -4.64 -8.90
CA VAL A 155 -18.74 -4.02 -8.10
C VAL A 155 -18.32 -4.07 -6.63
N LYS A 156 -18.09 -2.88 -6.04
CA LYS A 156 -17.82 -2.70 -4.60
C LYS A 156 -19.17 -2.54 -3.90
N ILE A 157 -19.48 -3.46 -2.98
CA ILE A 157 -20.72 -3.51 -2.20
C ILE A 157 -20.39 -3.09 -0.77
N ILE A 158 -20.82 -1.90 -0.38
CA ILE A 158 -20.54 -1.31 0.94
C ILE A 158 -21.32 -2.05 2.01
N ARG A 159 -20.72 -2.30 3.17
CA ARG A 159 -21.39 -2.90 4.35
C ARG A 159 -22.62 -2.09 4.75
N ASN A 160 -23.68 -2.79 5.17
CA ASN A 160 -24.91 -2.21 5.71
C ASN A 160 -24.70 -1.80 7.19
N ASN A 161 -24.00 -0.67 7.36
CA ASN A 161 -23.67 -0.07 8.65
C ASN A 161 -23.63 1.45 8.44
N ASP A 162 -24.19 2.22 9.35
CA ASP A 162 -24.30 3.68 9.21
C ASP A 162 -22.97 4.38 8.98
N VAL A 163 -21.91 3.94 9.66
CA VAL A 163 -20.56 4.51 9.53
C VAL A 163 -19.99 4.22 8.13
N MET A 164 -20.11 2.96 7.69
CA MET A 164 -19.61 2.52 6.39
C MET A 164 -20.43 3.12 5.25
N HIS A 165 -21.75 3.28 5.44
CA HIS A 165 -22.61 3.95 4.47
C HIS A 165 -22.20 5.41 4.27
N LYS A 166 -21.97 6.17 5.34
CA LYS A 166 -21.49 7.55 5.28
C LYS A 166 -20.12 7.64 4.60
N SER A 167 -19.19 6.75 4.94
CA SER A 167 -17.87 6.65 4.29
C SER A 167 -18.00 6.34 2.81
N GLY A 168 -18.88 5.39 2.43
CA GLY A 168 -19.14 5.05 1.04
C GLY A 168 -19.74 6.20 0.22
N LEU A 169 -20.64 7.00 0.79
CA LEU A 169 -21.17 8.19 0.13
C LEU A 169 -20.09 9.26 -0.08
N LYS A 170 -19.20 9.45 0.89
CA LYS A 170 -18.06 10.37 0.76
C LYS A 170 -17.09 9.89 -0.34
N GLU A 171 -16.78 8.59 -0.36
CA GLU A 171 -15.97 7.98 -1.42
C GLU A 171 -16.60 8.18 -2.81
N LEU A 172 -17.91 7.98 -2.92
CA LEU A 172 -18.67 8.20 -4.15
C LEU A 172 -18.57 9.64 -4.65
N GLU A 173 -18.68 10.63 -3.75
CA GLU A 173 -18.55 12.06 -4.08
C GLU A 173 -17.14 12.38 -4.61
N VAL A 174 -16.10 11.89 -3.93
CA VAL A 174 -14.70 12.03 -4.33
C VAL A 174 -14.47 11.44 -5.72
N LEU A 175 -14.93 10.21 -5.96
CA LEU A 175 -14.78 9.52 -7.24
C LEU A 175 -15.48 10.26 -8.39
N LYS A 176 -16.69 10.78 -8.18
CA LYS A 176 -17.40 11.60 -9.16
C LYS A 176 -16.60 12.84 -9.52
N LYS A 177 -16.12 13.58 -8.52
CA LYS A 177 -15.30 14.79 -8.70
C LYS A 177 -14.02 14.51 -9.50
N LEU A 178 -13.35 13.39 -9.23
CA LEU A 178 -12.15 12.99 -9.98
C LEU A 178 -12.49 12.59 -11.43
N ASN A 179 -13.58 11.82 -11.63
CA ASN A 179 -14.01 11.42 -12.96
C ASN A 179 -14.38 12.61 -13.83
N ASP A 180 -15.11 13.58 -13.27
CA ASP A 180 -15.54 14.81 -13.99
C ASP A 180 -14.34 15.68 -14.37
N ALA A 181 -13.30 15.71 -13.50
CA ALA A 181 -12.07 16.45 -13.77
C ALA A 181 -11.14 15.77 -14.79
N ASP A 182 -11.35 14.48 -15.08
CA ASP A 182 -10.56 13.68 -16.01
C ASP A 182 -11.45 12.86 -16.98
N PRO A 183 -12.21 13.49 -17.88
CA PRO A 183 -13.13 12.79 -18.79
C PRO A 183 -12.42 11.84 -19.76
N HIS A 184 -11.13 12.06 -20.02
CA HIS A 184 -10.32 11.26 -20.95
C HIS A 184 -9.49 10.17 -20.29
N ASP A 185 -9.64 9.97 -18.97
CA ASP A 185 -8.97 8.92 -18.21
C ASP A 185 -7.43 8.89 -18.33
N ARG A 186 -6.79 10.09 -18.21
CA ARG A 186 -5.34 10.26 -18.38
C ARG A 186 -4.54 10.37 -17.07
N PHE A 187 -5.22 10.42 -15.93
CA PHE A 187 -4.59 10.72 -14.64
C PHE A 187 -4.59 9.54 -13.64
N HIS A 188 -4.81 8.34 -14.12
CA HIS A 188 -4.57 7.12 -13.35
C HIS A 188 -5.31 7.00 -12.00
N CYS A 189 -6.49 7.62 -11.86
CA CYS A 189 -7.45 7.35 -10.79
C CYS A 189 -8.48 6.33 -11.28
N LEU A 190 -8.88 5.38 -10.41
CA LEU A 190 -9.81 4.32 -10.77
C LEU A 190 -11.14 4.90 -11.27
N ARG A 191 -11.64 4.39 -12.41
CA ARG A 191 -12.85 4.90 -13.08
C ARG A 191 -14.09 4.30 -12.46
N LEU A 192 -14.95 5.16 -11.89
CA LEU A 192 -16.28 4.82 -11.47
C LEU A 192 -17.24 4.94 -12.68
N TYR A 193 -17.93 3.87 -13.05
CA TYR A 193 -18.91 3.90 -14.15
C TYR A 193 -20.28 4.37 -13.69
N ARG A 194 -20.78 3.84 -12.57
CA ARG A 194 -22.04 4.23 -11.93
C ARG A 194 -22.14 3.70 -10.50
N HIS A 195 -23.23 4.06 -9.83
CA HIS A 195 -23.62 3.51 -8.52
C HIS A 195 -25.12 3.20 -8.53
N PHE A 196 -25.52 2.32 -7.62
CA PHE A 196 -26.93 1.97 -7.38
C PHE A 196 -27.08 1.44 -5.95
N PHE A 197 -28.33 1.31 -5.50
CA PHE A 197 -28.62 0.64 -4.23
C PHE A 197 -29.21 -0.74 -4.50
N HIS A 198 -28.72 -1.73 -3.78
CA HIS A 198 -29.21 -3.11 -3.83
C HIS A 198 -29.38 -3.61 -2.39
N LYS A 199 -30.64 -3.92 -2.01
CA LYS A 199 -30.98 -4.42 -0.65
C LYS A 199 -30.29 -3.61 0.46
N ASN A 200 -30.45 -2.29 0.43
CA ASN A 200 -29.87 -1.31 1.35
C ASN A 200 -28.34 -1.15 1.29
N HIS A 201 -27.63 -1.88 0.41
CA HIS A 201 -26.21 -1.66 0.18
C HIS A 201 -25.97 -0.64 -0.92
N LEU A 202 -25.06 0.29 -0.68
CA LEU A 202 -24.51 1.13 -1.74
C LEU A 202 -23.54 0.28 -2.56
N CYS A 203 -23.81 0.17 -3.87
CA CYS A 203 -22.99 -0.55 -4.83
C CYS A 203 -22.35 0.45 -5.79
N MET A 204 -21.04 0.38 -5.95
CA MET A 204 -20.25 1.19 -6.87
C MET A 204 -19.64 0.30 -7.96
N VAL A 205 -19.85 0.65 -9.24
CA VAL A 205 -19.38 -0.12 -10.40
C VAL A 205 -18.16 0.55 -10.99
N PHE A 206 -17.06 -0.18 -11.06
CA PHE A 206 -15.74 0.28 -11.52
C PHE A 206 -15.29 -0.46 -12.78
N GLU A 207 -14.31 0.12 -13.47
CA GLU A 207 -13.49 -0.63 -14.41
C GLU A 207 -12.86 -1.86 -13.72
N LEU A 208 -12.71 -2.96 -14.48
CA LEU A 208 -12.08 -4.17 -13.94
C LEU A 208 -10.58 -4.06 -14.04
N MET A 209 -9.90 -4.21 -12.90
CA MET A 209 -8.45 -4.32 -12.80
C MET A 209 -8.07 -5.75 -12.41
N SER A 210 -6.78 -6.10 -12.61
CA SER A 210 -6.33 -7.48 -12.43
C SER A 210 -5.85 -7.75 -11.00
N LEU A 211 -4.81 -7.05 -10.56
CA LEU A 211 -4.14 -7.25 -9.27
C LEU A 211 -3.86 -5.90 -8.60
N ASN A 212 -3.68 -5.90 -7.28
CA ASN A 212 -3.05 -4.77 -6.61
C ASN A 212 -1.51 -4.94 -6.58
N LEU A 213 -0.78 -3.85 -6.29
CA LEU A 213 0.68 -3.89 -6.29
C LEU A 213 1.28 -4.72 -5.15
N ARG A 214 0.53 -4.97 -4.07
CA ARG A 214 0.93 -5.93 -3.01
C ARG A 214 0.97 -7.35 -3.57
N GLU A 215 -0.05 -7.74 -4.31
CA GLU A 215 -0.14 -9.04 -4.97
C GLU A 215 0.93 -9.18 -6.06
N VAL A 216 1.15 -8.12 -6.85
CA VAL A 216 2.23 -8.08 -7.86
C VAL A 216 3.58 -8.28 -7.17
N LEU A 217 3.85 -7.56 -6.08
CA LEU A 217 5.09 -7.68 -5.33
C LEU A 217 5.28 -9.10 -4.76
N LYS A 218 4.22 -9.68 -4.19
CA LYS A 218 4.24 -11.07 -3.67
C LYS A 218 4.47 -12.10 -4.79
N LYS A 219 3.76 -11.96 -5.91
CA LYS A 219 3.80 -12.95 -7.02
C LYS A 219 5.09 -12.86 -7.84
N TYR A 220 5.53 -11.65 -8.16
CA TYR A 220 6.64 -11.40 -9.08
C TYR A 220 7.89 -10.84 -8.39
N GLY A 221 7.73 -10.08 -7.31
CA GLY A 221 8.83 -9.45 -6.59
C GLY A 221 9.66 -10.41 -5.72
N ARG A 222 9.10 -11.54 -5.25
CA ARG A 222 9.79 -12.60 -4.49
C ARG A 222 10.76 -12.08 -3.42
N ASN A 223 10.36 -11.06 -2.65
CA ASN A 223 11.19 -10.36 -1.64
C ASN A 223 12.42 -9.62 -2.18
N ILE A 224 12.53 -9.45 -3.49
CA ILE A 224 13.63 -8.77 -4.18
C ILE A 224 13.16 -7.40 -4.72
N GLY A 225 11.85 -7.30 -4.97
CA GLY A 225 11.20 -6.14 -5.54
C GLY A 225 11.15 -6.17 -7.07
N LEU A 226 10.61 -5.09 -7.66
CA LEU A 226 10.38 -4.96 -9.08
C LEU A 226 11.55 -4.26 -9.78
N HIS A 227 11.67 -4.48 -11.10
CA HIS A 227 12.71 -3.86 -11.92
C HIS A 227 12.53 -2.34 -11.97
N ILE A 228 13.66 -1.60 -12.05
CA ILE A 228 13.66 -0.13 -11.99
C ILE A 228 12.88 0.52 -13.14
N ALA A 229 12.76 -0.11 -14.31
CA ALA A 229 11.96 0.39 -15.42
C ALA A 229 10.45 0.38 -15.08
N ALA A 230 9.95 -0.68 -14.42
CA ALA A 230 8.57 -0.72 -13.93
C ALA A 230 8.33 0.36 -12.87
N ILE A 231 9.29 0.53 -11.94
CA ILE A 231 9.23 1.60 -10.93
C ILE A 231 9.17 2.98 -11.58
N ARG A 232 9.96 3.24 -12.64
CA ARG A 232 9.90 4.49 -13.40
C ARG A 232 8.50 4.75 -13.95
N SER A 233 7.92 3.77 -14.65
CA SER A 233 6.57 3.87 -15.23
C SER A 233 5.51 4.10 -14.15
N TYR A 234 5.54 3.32 -13.08
CA TYR A 234 4.59 3.46 -11.97
C TYR A 234 4.75 4.80 -11.24
N THR A 235 5.98 5.30 -11.10
CA THR A 235 6.23 6.63 -10.50
C THR A 235 5.55 7.73 -11.31
N GLN A 236 5.71 7.73 -12.64
CA GLN A 236 5.08 8.72 -13.52
C GLN A 236 3.56 8.70 -13.39
N GLN A 237 2.95 7.51 -13.43
CA GLN A 237 1.50 7.33 -13.33
C GLN A 237 0.95 7.78 -11.97
N LEU A 238 1.62 7.43 -10.87
CA LEU A 238 1.22 7.88 -9.53
C LEU A 238 1.35 9.39 -9.37
N LEU A 239 2.42 10.00 -9.86
CA LEU A 239 2.58 11.46 -9.80
C LEU A 239 1.49 12.19 -10.61
N LEU A 240 1.02 11.60 -11.72
CA LEU A 240 -0.13 12.14 -12.48
C LEU A 240 -1.43 12.02 -11.67
N ALA A 241 -1.66 10.90 -10.99
CA ALA A 241 -2.81 10.74 -10.09
C ALA A 241 -2.80 11.79 -8.96
N LEU A 242 -1.67 11.96 -8.29
CA LEU A 242 -1.50 12.99 -7.27
C LEU A 242 -1.73 14.42 -7.81
N LYS A 243 -1.32 14.68 -9.06
CA LYS A 243 -1.54 15.98 -9.71
C LYS A 243 -3.02 16.27 -9.93
N LEU A 244 -3.80 15.27 -10.37
CA LEU A 244 -5.27 15.40 -10.50
C LEU A 244 -5.92 15.63 -9.14
N MET A 245 -5.59 14.82 -8.15
CA MET A 245 -6.14 14.93 -6.80
C MET A 245 -5.88 16.30 -6.19
N ARG A 246 -4.63 16.81 -6.30
CA ARG A 246 -4.29 18.17 -5.86
C ARG A 246 -5.11 19.23 -6.58
N LYS A 247 -5.32 19.11 -7.92
CA LYS A 247 -6.17 20.01 -8.70
C LYS A 247 -7.61 20.01 -8.20
N CYS A 248 -8.12 18.86 -7.76
CA CYS A 248 -9.46 18.69 -7.22
C CYS A 248 -9.57 19.03 -5.73
N GLY A 249 -8.49 19.39 -5.05
CA GLY A 249 -8.50 19.68 -3.62
C GLY A 249 -8.66 18.43 -2.75
N ILE A 250 -8.31 17.24 -3.25
CA ILE A 250 -8.48 15.94 -2.59
C ILE A 250 -7.14 15.42 -2.08
N LEU A 251 -7.15 14.91 -0.86
CA LEU A 251 -6.10 14.14 -0.20
C LEU A 251 -6.54 12.68 -0.15
N HIS A 252 -5.66 11.72 -0.52
CA HIS A 252 -5.99 10.29 -0.47
C HIS A 252 -5.91 9.72 0.93
N ALA A 253 -4.83 10.04 1.63
CA ALA A 253 -4.54 9.65 3.01
C ALA A 253 -4.38 8.14 3.29
N ASP A 254 -4.33 7.27 2.27
CA ASP A 254 -4.01 5.84 2.44
C ASP A 254 -3.32 5.23 1.21
N ILE A 255 -2.29 5.91 0.66
CA ILE A 255 -1.51 5.38 -0.47
C ILE A 255 -0.55 4.30 0.03
N LYS A 256 -0.74 3.09 -0.50
CA LYS A 256 0.05 1.88 -0.22
C LYS A 256 -0.07 0.90 -1.39
N PRO A 257 0.77 -0.14 -1.50
CA PRO A 257 0.68 -1.12 -2.59
C PRO A 257 -0.68 -1.78 -2.72
N ASP A 258 -1.40 -1.95 -1.61
CA ASP A 258 -2.72 -2.59 -1.55
C ASP A 258 -3.80 -1.79 -2.29
N ASN A 259 -3.68 -0.44 -2.30
CA ASN A 259 -4.65 0.49 -2.88
C ASN A 259 -4.25 0.98 -4.28
N ILE A 260 -3.30 0.33 -4.93
CA ILE A 260 -2.85 0.64 -6.28
C ILE A 260 -3.06 -0.60 -7.14
N LEU A 261 -3.96 -0.48 -8.12
CA LEU A 261 -4.35 -1.57 -8.99
C LEU A 261 -3.60 -1.51 -10.32
N VAL A 262 -3.40 -2.67 -10.95
CA VAL A 262 -2.82 -2.77 -12.30
C VAL A 262 -3.74 -3.59 -13.21
N ASN A 263 -3.68 -3.30 -14.51
CA ASN A 263 -4.34 -4.10 -15.54
C ASN A 263 -3.65 -5.46 -15.71
N GLU A 264 -4.16 -6.31 -16.60
CA GLU A 264 -3.64 -7.65 -16.82
C GLU A 264 -2.18 -7.67 -17.31
N SER A 265 -1.81 -6.74 -18.20
CA SER A 265 -0.42 -6.58 -18.68
C SER A 265 0.52 -5.93 -17.66
N LYS A 266 0.01 -5.41 -16.54
CA LYS A 266 0.74 -4.74 -15.45
C LYS A 266 1.47 -3.46 -15.89
N ILE A 267 1.07 -2.90 -17.03
CA ILE A 267 1.62 -1.66 -17.59
C ILE A 267 0.83 -0.44 -17.09
N LEU A 268 -0.50 -0.53 -17.10
CA LEU A 268 -1.40 0.52 -16.64
C LEU A 268 -1.69 0.35 -15.15
N LEU A 269 -1.49 1.44 -14.42
CA LEU A 269 -1.75 1.56 -12.98
C LEU A 269 -2.94 2.48 -12.74
N LYS A 270 -3.74 2.19 -11.70
CA LYS A 270 -4.83 3.02 -11.21
C LYS A 270 -4.77 3.12 -9.69
N LEU A 271 -4.79 4.36 -9.16
CA LEU A 271 -4.97 4.62 -7.74
C LEU A 271 -6.43 4.37 -7.36
N SER A 272 -6.67 3.61 -6.30
CA SER A 272 -7.99 3.14 -5.88
C SER A 272 -8.20 3.31 -4.37
N ASP A 273 -9.40 3.00 -3.91
CA ASP A 273 -9.84 3.06 -2.51
C ASP A 273 -9.74 4.46 -1.89
N PHE A 274 -10.67 5.31 -2.27
CA PHE A 274 -10.80 6.68 -1.77
C PHE A 274 -11.64 6.78 -0.49
N GLY A 275 -11.85 5.67 0.24
CA GLY A 275 -12.63 5.63 1.48
C GLY A 275 -12.06 6.49 2.60
N SER A 276 -10.73 6.69 2.62
CA SER A 276 -10.04 7.57 3.57
C SER A 276 -9.81 8.99 3.03
N ALA A 277 -10.25 9.29 1.80
CA ALA A 277 -9.99 10.58 1.17
C ALA A 277 -10.72 11.73 1.87
N SER A 278 -10.08 12.89 1.91
CA SER A 278 -10.61 14.11 2.51
C SER A 278 -10.22 15.35 1.70
N THR A 279 -10.81 16.50 2.02
CA THR A 279 -10.31 17.78 1.54
C THR A 279 -9.28 18.34 2.53
N VAL A 280 -8.32 19.15 2.06
CA VAL A 280 -7.30 19.74 2.94
C VAL A 280 -7.92 20.64 4.01
N GLN A 281 -9.12 21.19 3.75
CA GLN A 281 -9.83 22.07 4.67
C GLN A 281 -10.54 21.33 5.82
N ASP A 282 -10.90 20.06 5.58
CA ASP A 282 -11.66 19.23 6.53
C ASP A 282 -10.76 18.26 7.32
N ASN A 283 -9.46 18.54 7.37
CA ASN A 283 -8.51 17.63 8.01
C ASN A 283 -8.44 17.86 9.52
N ASP A 284 -8.91 16.88 10.27
CA ASP A 284 -8.60 16.79 11.70
C ASP A 284 -7.15 16.36 11.91
N ILE A 285 -6.46 17.06 12.80
CA ILE A 285 -5.07 16.70 13.15
C ILE A 285 -5.10 15.49 14.06
N THR A 286 -4.72 14.33 13.50
CA THR A 286 -4.61 13.06 14.22
C THR A 286 -3.27 12.40 13.93
N PRO A 287 -2.60 11.77 14.94
CA PRO A 287 -1.32 11.11 14.72
C PRO A 287 -1.47 9.72 14.05
N TYR A 288 -2.69 9.30 13.72
CA TYR A 288 -3.00 7.96 13.19
C TYR A 288 -3.52 7.96 11.75
N LEU A 289 -3.65 9.11 11.10
CA LEU A 289 -4.00 9.17 9.68
C LEU A 289 -2.92 8.46 8.87
N VAL A 290 -3.31 7.80 7.76
CA VAL A 290 -2.45 7.00 6.89
C VAL A 290 -1.98 5.69 7.55
N SER A 291 -1.94 4.62 6.80
CA SER A 291 -1.37 3.33 7.23
C SER A 291 0.07 3.52 7.74
N ARG A 292 0.38 2.99 8.93
CA ARG A 292 1.56 3.34 9.75
C ARG A 292 2.88 3.38 8.96
N PHE A 293 3.18 2.36 8.20
CA PHE A 293 4.48 2.25 7.49
C PHE A 293 4.66 3.30 6.38
N TYR A 294 3.55 3.91 5.91
CA TYR A 294 3.53 4.94 4.86
C TYR A 294 3.25 6.34 5.41
N ARG A 295 3.10 6.47 6.74
CA ARG A 295 2.75 7.70 7.44
C ARG A 295 3.88 8.71 7.41
N ALA A 296 3.56 9.95 7.02
CA ALA A 296 4.53 11.04 6.98
C ALA A 296 4.86 11.58 8.38
N PRO A 297 6.08 12.13 8.59
CA PRO A 297 6.50 12.63 9.90
C PRO A 297 5.63 13.77 10.42
N GLU A 298 5.08 14.64 9.55
CA GLU A 298 4.18 15.73 9.94
C GLU A 298 2.87 15.21 10.55
N ILE A 299 2.37 14.06 10.09
CA ILE A 299 1.18 13.42 10.68
C ILE A 299 1.51 12.96 12.11
N ILE A 300 2.62 12.26 12.29
CA ILE A 300 3.05 11.74 13.60
C ILE A 300 3.23 12.88 14.61
N LEU A 301 3.79 13.99 14.16
CA LEU A 301 4.07 15.15 15.01
C LEU A 301 2.84 16.04 15.24
N GLY A 302 1.76 15.87 14.47
CA GLY A 302 0.59 16.74 14.53
C GLY A 302 0.88 18.14 13.97
N VAL A 303 1.68 18.24 12.92
CA VAL A 303 1.86 19.47 12.14
C VAL A 303 0.72 19.58 11.14
N PRO A 304 0.14 20.77 10.91
CA PRO A 304 -0.81 20.96 9.82
C PRO A 304 -0.24 20.44 8.50
N TYR A 305 -1.00 19.62 7.80
CA TYR A 305 -0.54 18.86 6.64
C TYR A 305 -1.38 19.18 5.38
N ASP A 306 -0.80 18.86 4.23
CA ASP A 306 -1.40 19.06 2.91
C ASP A 306 -1.11 17.83 2.00
N TYR A 307 -1.24 18.00 0.70
CA TYR A 307 -0.98 16.96 -0.32
C TYR A 307 0.43 16.35 -0.28
N ASN A 308 1.36 16.95 0.48
CA ASN A 308 2.71 16.42 0.62
C ASN A 308 2.75 15.09 1.40
N VAL A 309 1.73 14.78 2.21
CA VAL A 309 1.65 13.47 2.89
C VAL A 309 1.43 12.33 1.88
N ASP A 310 0.64 12.55 0.82
CA ASP A 310 0.44 11.56 -0.24
C ASP A 310 1.71 11.37 -1.08
N LEU A 311 2.49 12.43 -1.30
CA LEU A 311 3.80 12.32 -1.97
C LEU A 311 4.79 11.49 -1.13
N TRP A 312 4.80 11.66 0.20
CA TRP A 312 5.58 10.84 1.12
C TRP A 312 5.17 9.37 1.02
N SER A 313 3.88 9.07 1.19
CA SER A 313 3.34 7.70 1.12
C SER A 313 3.64 7.02 -0.22
N THR A 314 3.51 7.76 -1.33
CA THR A 314 3.88 7.30 -2.68
C THR A 314 5.36 6.93 -2.74
N SER A 315 6.25 7.77 -2.18
CA SER A 315 7.70 7.53 -2.22
C SER A 315 8.10 6.30 -1.41
N VAL A 316 7.51 6.11 -0.23
CA VAL A 316 7.71 4.91 0.59
C VAL A 316 7.19 3.66 -0.12
N THR A 317 6.02 3.75 -0.77
CA THR A 317 5.46 2.68 -1.61
C THR A 317 6.42 2.30 -2.75
N LEU A 318 6.95 3.27 -3.49
CA LEU A 318 7.89 3.04 -4.59
C LEU A 318 9.21 2.40 -4.12
N PHE A 319 9.72 2.80 -2.95
CA PHE A 319 10.86 2.14 -2.33
C PHE A 319 10.56 0.67 -2.05
N GLU A 320 9.43 0.37 -1.44
CA GLU A 320 9.01 -1.00 -1.15
C GLU A 320 8.85 -1.83 -2.43
N LEU A 321 8.22 -1.28 -3.45
CA LEU A 321 8.06 -1.96 -4.75
C LEU A 321 9.40 -2.30 -5.40
N HIS A 322 10.41 -1.42 -5.28
CA HIS A 322 11.74 -1.66 -5.85
C HIS A 322 12.57 -2.66 -5.04
N THR A 323 12.52 -2.59 -3.72
CA THR A 323 13.38 -3.38 -2.83
C THR A 323 12.73 -4.66 -2.33
N GLY A 324 11.40 -4.77 -2.38
CA GLY A 324 10.63 -5.83 -1.74
C GLY A 324 10.55 -5.70 -0.21
N LYS A 325 10.98 -4.56 0.36
CA LYS A 325 11.07 -4.35 1.81
C LYS A 325 10.36 -3.07 2.21
N ILE A 326 9.62 -3.11 3.31
CA ILE A 326 9.03 -1.93 3.92
C ILE A 326 10.17 -0.97 4.33
N MET A 327 10.05 0.30 3.94
CA MET A 327 11.10 1.29 4.19
C MET A 327 11.27 1.62 5.67
N PHE A 328 10.16 1.79 6.38
CA PHE A 328 10.09 2.16 7.78
C PHE A 328 9.17 1.20 8.56
N PRO A 329 9.66 -0.01 8.96
CA PRO A 329 8.85 -1.02 9.65
C PRO A 329 8.75 -0.75 11.16
N GLY A 330 8.37 0.46 11.55
CA GLY A 330 8.24 0.86 12.97
C GLY A 330 6.94 0.34 13.59
N LYS A 331 7.04 -0.24 14.78
CA LYS A 331 5.87 -0.75 15.54
C LYS A 331 5.06 0.37 16.19
N THR A 332 5.67 1.53 16.43
CA THR A 332 5.05 2.70 17.05
C THR A 332 5.38 3.97 16.25
N ASN A 333 4.61 5.03 16.44
CA ASN A 333 4.91 6.35 15.86
C ASN A 333 6.29 6.86 16.26
N ASN A 334 6.72 6.60 17.50
CA ASN A 334 8.05 6.97 17.97
C ASN A 334 9.15 6.22 17.21
N GLU A 335 8.99 4.92 17.02
CA GLU A 335 9.94 4.11 16.25
C GLU A 335 9.97 4.52 14.78
N MET A 336 8.79 4.85 14.18
CA MET A 336 8.73 5.41 12.83
C MET A 336 9.60 6.66 12.68
N LEU A 337 9.49 7.63 13.60
CA LEU A 337 10.33 8.82 13.58
C LEU A 337 11.81 8.49 13.70
N ARG A 338 12.19 7.53 14.56
CA ARG A 338 13.56 7.06 14.68
C ARG A 338 14.10 6.53 13.35
N LEU A 339 13.36 5.61 12.72
CA LEU A 339 13.75 5.01 11.44
C LEU A 339 13.85 6.06 10.30
N MET A 340 12.96 7.04 10.27
CA MET A 340 13.03 8.15 9.32
C MET A 340 14.29 8.99 9.53
N MET A 341 14.66 9.25 10.79
CA MET A 341 15.86 10.01 11.12
C MET A 341 17.15 9.21 10.88
N GLU A 342 17.13 7.88 10.94
CA GLU A 342 18.25 7.02 10.54
C GLU A 342 18.60 7.15 9.06
N VAL A 343 17.62 7.46 8.21
CA VAL A 343 17.83 7.68 6.78
C VAL A 343 18.12 9.16 6.47
N LYS A 344 17.36 10.09 7.09
CA LYS A 344 17.34 11.52 6.71
C LYS A 344 18.08 12.43 7.69
N GLY A 345 18.58 11.89 8.79
CA GLY A 345 19.19 12.66 9.86
C GLY A 345 18.19 13.33 10.78
N ARG A 346 18.69 14.23 11.62
CA ARG A 346 17.91 14.89 12.68
C ARG A 346 16.67 15.61 12.14
N MET A 347 15.53 15.45 12.84
CA MET A 347 14.31 16.18 12.57
C MET A 347 14.54 17.71 12.70
N PRO A 348 14.16 18.52 11.71
CA PRO A 348 14.32 19.96 11.78
C PRO A 348 13.55 20.58 12.95
N GLY A 349 14.21 21.38 13.78
CA GLY A 349 13.60 21.97 14.97
C GLY A 349 12.35 22.84 14.67
N ARG A 350 12.28 23.44 13.47
CA ARG A 350 11.09 24.19 13.04
C ARG A 350 9.86 23.27 12.85
N VAL A 351 10.05 22.03 12.39
CA VAL A 351 8.97 21.04 12.24
C VAL A 351 8.52 20.57 13.62
N ILE A 352 9.49 20.23 14.49
CA ILE A 352 9.21 19.78 15.87
C ILE A 352 8.38 20.83 16.62
N ARG A 353 8.82 22.11 16.61
CA ARG A 353 8.12 23.19 17.35
C ARG A 353 6.70 23.47 16.88
N ARG A 354 6.36 23.13 15.63
CA ARG A 354 5.00 23.27 15.08
C ARG A 354 4.10 22.09 15.41
N GLY A 355 4.67 20.96 15.87
CA GLY A 355 3.93 19.74 16.12
C GLY A 355 3.13 19.80 17.42
N MET A 356 1.82 19.50 17.36
CA MET A 356 0.93 19.39 18.53
C MET A 356 1.33 18.23 19.45
N PHE A 357 1.87 17.14 18.86
CA PHE A 357 2.27 15.92 19.58
C PHE A 357 3.78 15.86 19.84
N ARG A 358 4.49 16.98 19.70
CA ARG A 358 5.96 17.03 19.84
C ARG A 358 6.46 16.49 21.18
N THR A 359 5.77 16.76 22.29
CA THR A 359 6.17 16.34 23.63
C THR A 359 6.16 14.84 23.85
N GLN A 360 5.45 14.09 23.00
CA GLN A 360 5.45 12.63 23.01
C GLN A 360 6.76 12.05 22.44
N HIS A 361 7.53 12.85 21.67
CA HIS A 361 8.66 12.36 20.90
C HIS A 361 9.94 13.18 21.08
N PHE A 362 9.85 14.42 21.57
CA PHE A 362 10.99 15.34 21.70
C PHE A 362 10.91 16.11 23.01
N ASP A 363 12.08 16.37 23.60
CA ASP A 363 12.21 17.27 24.76
C ASP A 363 12.16 18.76 24.33
N GLU A 364 12.25 19.67 25.32
CA GLU A 364 12.22 21.11 25.07
C GLU A 364 13.39 21.61 24.22
N GLN A 365 14.52 20.92 24.24
CA GLN A 365 15.72 21.20 23.45
C GLN A 365 15.66 20.54 22.06
N CYS A 366 14.54 19.94 21.69
CA CYS A 366 14.34 19.19 20.44
C CYS A 366 15.27 17.97 20.30
N ASN A 367 15.67 17.33 21.40
CA ASN A 367 16.31 16.04 21.37
C ASN A 367 15.25 14.94 21.29
N PHE A 368 15.56 13.85 20.60
CA PHE A 368 14.60 12.77 20.40
C PHE A 368 14.49 11.90 21.66
N ILE A 369 13.26 11.71 22.12
CA ILE A 369 12.91 10.82 23.22
C ILE A 369 12.53 9.48 22.63
N HIS A 370 13.43 8.51 22.72
CA HIS A 370 13.18 7.16 22.23
C HIS A 370 12.49 6.30 23.30
N HIS A 371 11.34 5.74 22.93
CA HIS A 371 10.57 4.81 23.75
C HIS A 371 10.81 3.39 23.27
N GLU A 372 11.33 2.54 24.11
CA GLU A 372 11.54 1.12 23.82
C GLU A 372 11.07 0.27 25.01
N VAL A 373 10.64 -0.96 24.72
CA VAL A 373 10.38 -1.96 25.76
C VAL A 373 11.66 -2.76 25.94
N ASP A 374 12.19 -2.76 27.16
CA ASP A 374 13.35 -3.58 27.51
C ASP A 374 13.02 -5.06 27.29
N LYS A 375 13.81 -5.74 26.46
CA LYS A 375 13.54 -7.13 26.05
C LYS A 375 13.62 -8.14 27.20
N VAL A 376 14.35 -7.81 28.26
CA VAL A 376 14.57 -8.71 29.40
C VAL A 376 13.55 -8.43 30.50
N THR A 377 13.37 -7.17 30.86
CA THR A 377 12.52 -6.76 31.98
C THR A 377 11.09 -6.49 31.59
N GLN A 378 10.78 -6.41 30.27
CA GLN A 378 9.48 -6.03 29.70
C GLN A 378 8.94 -4.69 30.22
N LYS A 379 9.85 -3.82 30.70
CA LYS A 379 9.51 -2.49 31.20
C LYS A 379 9.79 -1.44 30.14
N ASP A 380 8.95 -0.42 30.10
CA ASP A 380 9.16 0.75 29.27
C ASP A 380 10.44 1.46 29.66
N LYS A 381 11.30 1.68 28.68
CA LYS A 381 12.56 2.41 28.83
C LYS A 381 12.55 3.62 27.92
N THR A 382 12.87 4.76 28.47
CA THR A 382 12.96 6.03 27.74
C THR A 382 14.41 6.50 27.69
N THR A 383 14.90 6.77 26.47
CA THR A 383 16.29 7.22 26.25
C THR A 383 16.29 8.52 25.45
N VAL A 384 16.99 9.55 25.91
CA VAL A 384 17.13 10.82 25.18
C VAL A 384 18.33 10.75 24.24
N ILE A 385 18.08 10.86 22.93
CA ILE A 385 19.10 10.84 21.88
C ILE A 385 19.38 12.29 21.43
N ARG A 386 20.51 12.84 21.80
CA ARG A 386 20.89 14.24 21.53
C ARG A 386 21.43 14.46 20.12
N ASN A 387 22.16 13.49 19.58
CA ASN A 387 22.81 13.59 18.28
C ASN A 387 22.51 12.35 17.43
N LEU A 388 21.36 12.38 16.73
CA LEU A 388 20.98 11.32 15.83
C LEU A 388 21.53 11.63 14.44
N GLN A 389 22.51 10.84 14.00
CA GLN A 389 23.10 10.92 12.66
C GLN A 389 22.47 9.87 11.75
N PRO A 390 22.45 10.09 10.41
CA PRO A 390 22.06 9.05 9.47
C PRO A 390 22.98 7.83 9.63
N THR A 391 22.39 6.68 9.84
CA THR A 391 23.09 5.39 9.98
C THR A 391 22.78 4.44 8.83
N ARG A 392 21.77 4.76 8.02
CA ARG A 392 21.24 3.95 6.93
C ARG A 392 21.50 4.63 5.59
N ASP A 393 22.17 3.94 4.69
CA ASP A 393 22.50 4.42 3.35
C ASP A 393 21.42 3.98 2.35
N LEU A 394 20.65 4.95 1.84
CA LEU A 394 19.57 4.70 0.88
C LEU A 394 20.08 4.04 -0.41
N MET A 395 21.30 4.38 -0.87
CA MET A 395 21.85 3.77 -2.08
C MET A 395 22.14 2.28 -1.88
N LYS A 396 22.69 1.91 -0.73
CA LYS A 396 22.93 0.50 -0.37
C LYS A 396 21.63 -0.28 -0.30
N ASP A 397 20.57 0.32 0.24
CA ASP A 397 19.26 -0.31 0.30
C ASP A 397 18.67 -0.56 -1.10
N LEU A 398 18.81 0.41 -2.02
CA LEU A 398 18.26 0.33 -3.37
C LEU A 398 19.04 -0.63 -4.29
N VAL A 399 20.35 -0.70 -4.15
CA VAL A 399 21.23 -1.61 -4.93
C VAL A 399 21.17 -3.03 -4.36
N GLY A 400 21.06 -3.17 -3.04
CA GLY A 400 21.12 -4.46 -2.36
C GLY A 400 22.48 -5.14 -2.57
N GLN A 401 22.45 -6.46 -2.77
CA GLN A 401 23.66 -7.26 -3.02
C GLN A 401 23.95 -7.49 -4.53
N SER A 402 23.16 -6.89 -5.42
CA SER A 402 23.21 -7.15 -6.85
C SER A 402 24.31 -6.33 -7.53
N LYS A 403 25.05 -6.95 -8.45
CA LYS A 403 25.89 -6.22 -9.41
C LYS A 403 24.98 -5.69 -10.51
N LEU A 404 24.74 -4.40 -10.54
CA LEU A 404 23.90 -3.76 -11.54
C LEU A 404 24.74 -3.36 -12.76
N SER A 405 24.18 -3.48 -13.97
CA SER A 405 24.79 -2.90 -15.17
C SER A 405 24.76 -1.37 -15.08
N GLU A 406 25.67 -0.71 -15.80
CA GLU A 406 25.82 0.76 -15.79
C GLU A 406 24.50 1.50 -16.08
N PRO A 407 23.67 1.12 -17.09
CA PRO A 407 22.40 1.78 -17.35
C PRO A 407 21.40 1.63 -16.21
N ILE A 408 21.35 0.46 -15.56
CA ILE A 408 20.48 0.18 -14.40
C ILE A 408 20.96 0.98 -13.19
N LEU A 409 22.27 0.98 -12.92
CA LEU A 409 22.86 1.73 -11.81
C LEU A 409 22.58 3.24 -11.94
N ARG A 410 22.72 3.80 -13.15
CA ARG A 410 22.36 5.19 -13.43
C ARG A 410 20.89 5.47 -13.09
N LYS A 411 19.95 4.59 -13.47
CA LYS A 411 18.54 4.74 -13.14
C LYS A 411 18.27 4.62 -11.63
N VAL A 412 18.90 3.68 -10.95
CA VAL A 412 18.79 3.55 -9.50
C VAL A 412 19.34 4.79 -8.80
N THR A 413 20.43 5.38 -9.30
CA THR A 413 20.98 6.64 -8.78
C THR A 413 20.00 7.81 -8.95
N GLN A 414 19.35 7.92 -10.12
CA GLN A 414 18.31 8.92 -10.36
C GLN A 414 17.08 8.67 -9.47
N PHE A 415 16.69 7.41 -9.24
CA PHE A 415 15.60 7.06 -8.33
C PHE A 415 15.93 7.45 -6.89
N ARG A 416 17.16 7.17 -6.42
CA ARG A 416 17.65 7.63 -5.12
C ARG A 416 17.50 9.15 -4.98
N ASP A 417 17.96 9.94 -5.96
CA ASP A 417 17.84 11.41 -5.92
C ASP A 417 16.39 11.86 -5.80
N LEU A 418 15.47 11.25 -6.57
CA LEU A 418 14.04 11.55 -6.45
C LEU A 418 13.51 11.23 -5.05
N LEU A 419 13.85 10.05 -4.49
CA LEU A 419 13.44 9.66 -3.14
C LEU A 419 14.00 10.62 -2.08
N GLU A 420 15.25 11.05 -2.21
CA GLU A 420 15.84 12.00 -1.27
C GLU A 420 15.09 13.34 -1.26
N ARG A 421 14.61 13.81 -2.40
CA ARG A 421 13.85 15.06 -2.54
C ARG A 421 12.40 14.93 -2.08
N THR A 422 11.77 13.79 -2.33
CA THR A 422 10.38 13.54 -1.92
C THR A 422 10.26 13.18 -0.44
N LEU A 423 11.28 12.55 0.15
CA LEU A 423 11.32 12.13 1.56
C LEU A 423 12.02 13.17 2.47
N MET A 424 11.94 14.46 2.16
CA MET A 424 12.38 15.50 3.09
C MET A 424 11.50 15.49 4.33
N LEU A 425 12.12 15.46 5.53
CA LEU A 425 11.41 15.47 6.82
C LEU A 425 10.58 16.75 7.02
N ASP A 426 11.00 17.83 6.41
CA ASP A 426 10.24 19.07 6.34
C ASP A 426 9.38 19.09 5.08
N PRO A 427 8.04 19.00 5.20
CA PRO A 427 7.15 18.96 4.04
C PRO A 427 7.29 20.18 3.12
N THR A 428 7.68 21.36 3.65
CA THR A 428 7.87 22.57 2.84
C THR A 428 9.09 22.52 1.94
N ARG A 429 10.01 21.57 2.16
CA ARG A 429 11.23 21.37 1.38
C ARG A 429 11.12 20.20 0.42
N ARG A 430 10.00 19.47 0.41
CA ARG A 430 9.78 18.40 -0.57
C ARG A 430 9.66 18.98 -1.96
N ILE A 431 10.18 18.25 -2.95
CA ILE A 431 10.05 18.59 -4.37
C ILE A 431 8.57 18.70 -4.75
N SER A 432 8.22 19.64 -5.59
CA SER A 432 6.84 19.78 -6.08
C SER A 432 6.50 18.67 -7.10
N LEU A 433 5.20 18.37 -7.27
CA LEU A 433 4.75 17.36 -8.24
C LEU A 433 5.19 17.69 -9.68
N ASN A 434 5.21 18.98 -10.05
CA ASN A 434 5.65 19.38 -11.39
C ASN A 434 7.15 19.15 -11.60
N GLU A 435 7.97 19.49 -10.61
CA GLU A 435 9.43 19.24 -10.66
C GLU A 435 9.71 17.73 -10.61
N ALA A 436 8.96 16.95 -9.80
CA ALA A 436 9.09 15.50 -9.75
C ALA A 436 8.77 14.84 -11.10
N LEU A 437 7.75 15.31 -11.83
CA LEU A 437 7.42 14.84 -13.18
C LEU A 437 8.49 15.21 -14.23
N GLN A 438 9.27 16.26 -13.99
CA GLN A 438 10.40 16.66 -14.85
C GLN A 438 11.74 16.07 -14.40
N HIS A 439 11.75 15.28 -13.34
CA HIS A 439 12.97 14.68 -12.79
C HIS A 439 13.62 13.71 -13.80
N PRO A 440 14.97 13.64 -13.91
CA PRO A 440 15.68 12.73 -14.84
C PRO A 440 15.28 11.25 -14.70
N PHE A 441 14.88 10.82 -13.51
CA PHE A 441 14.34 9.48 -13.30
C PHE A 441 13.12 9.19 -14.18
N ILE A 442 12.25 10.18 -14.40
CA ILE A 442 11.03 10.07 -15.22
C ILE A 442 11.34 10.34 -16.69
N THR A 443 12.03 11.46 -16.98
CA THR A 443 12.16 11.99 -18.35
C THR A 443 13.21 11.30 -19.20
N GLU A 444 14.30 10.81 -18.59
CA GLU A 444 15.32 10.08 -19.32
C GLU A 444 14.89 8.62 -19.54
N ARG A 445 14.89 8.15 -20.78
CA ARG A 445 14.65 6.73 -21.11
C ARG A 445 15.90 5.90 -20.80
N MET A 446 15.72 4.62 -20.49
CA MET A 446 16.82 3.66 -20.46
C MET A 446 17.20 3.36 -21.92
N SER A 447 18.40 3.73 -22.35
CA SER A 447 18.90 3.34 -23.67
C SER A 447 19.03 1.81 -23.71
N ALA A 448 18.34 1.15 -24.64
CA ALA A 448 18.64 -0.22 -25.02
C ALA A 448 20.09 -0.26 -25.51
N ASN A 449 20.85 -1.28 -25.10
CA ASN A 449 22.25 -1.44 -25.44
C ASN A 449 22.51 -1.22 -26.94
N THR A 450 23.18 -0.13 -27.28
CA THR A 450 23.68 0.18 -28.65
C THR A 450 24.90 -0.68 -29.03
N GLU A 451 25.24 -1.68 -28.23
CA GLU A 451 26.39 -2.56 -28.49
C GLU A 451 26.14 -3.61 -29.59
N SER A 452 24.86 -4.02 -29.78
CA SER A 452 24.49 -4.96 -30.84
C SER A 452 24.63 -4.35 -32.26
N ASN A 453 24.50 -3.04 -32.41
CA ASN A 453 24.59 -2.38 -33.71
C ASN A 453 26.02 -2.01 -34.12
N LYS A 454 26.97 -1.96 -33.18
CA LYS A 454 28.38 -1.74 -33.56
C LYS A 454 29.09 -2.99 -34.10
N GLN A 455 28.64 -4.18 -33.68
CA GLN A 455 29.22 -5.43 -34.22
C GLN A 455 28.65 -5.82 -35.58
N GLN A 456 27.42 -5.38 -35.94
CA GLN A 456 26.86 -5.63 -37.26
C GLN A 456 27.43 -4.66 -38.35
N GLN A 457 27.89 -3.47 -37.99
CA GLN A 457 28.53 -2.54 -38.94
C GLN A 457 29.99 -2.87 -39.24
N GLN A 458 30.66 -3.71 -38.45
CA GLN A 458 32.03 -4.15 -38.68
C GLN A 458 32.15 -5.45 -39.52
N GLN A 459 31.03 -6.08 -39.89
CA GLN A 459 31.00 -7.33 -40.67
C GLN A 459 30.46 -7.15 -42.10
N GLN A 460 30.35 -5.93 -42.60
CA GLN A 460 30.09 -5.76 -44.03
C GLN A 460 31.44 -5.89 -44.81
N PRO A 461 31.53 -6.86 -45.74
CA PRO A 461 32.72 -6.95 -46.62
C PRO A 461 32.81 -5.71 -47.52
N PRO A 462 34.03 -5.30 -47.90
CA PRO A 462 34.20 -4.16 -48.79
C PRO A 462 33.58 -4.42 -50.18
N PRO A 463 33.06 -3.37 -50.86
CA PRO A 463 32.46 -3.53 -52.17
C PRO A 463 33.50 -4.06 -53.17
N PRO A 464 33.09 -4.91 -54.13
CA PRO A 464 33.99 -5.41 -55.16
C PRO A 464 34.49 -4.27 -56.07
N GLN A 465 35.81 -4.28 -56.37
CA GLN A 465 36.44 -3.39 -57.29
C GLN A 465 36.09 -3.72 -58.75
#